data_7f742e55ab7d803e10d073794f6bf20f
#
_entry.id   7f742e55ab7d803e10d073794f6bf20f
#
_cell.length_a   1.000
_cell.length_b   1.000
_cell.length_c   1.000
_cell.angle_alpha   90.00
_cell.angle_beta   90.00
_cell.angle_gamma   90.00
#
_symmetry.space_group_name_H-M   'P 1'
#
loop_
_entity.id
_entity.type
_entity.pdbx_description
1 polymer ?
#
loop_
_entity_poly.entity_id
_entity_poly.type
_entity_poly.pdbx_seq_one_letter_code
_entity_poly.pdbx_strand_id
1 'polypeptide(L)'
;MKSCNHSHWLSLHSHHGEITFTQSDRAATLLHSLLYLESQRPCLFVLVGNRSKARALRELASASIGNRSAGKRGYGEIHLHLDPSAPFSGRPILFADGDFPIQKNSKPSTFGKCHEVTNILLPQPRESLPSYTLQAAADNVYLRLLFPFTDVFCFFA
;
A
#
# COMPACT_ATOMS: atom_id res chain seq x y z
N MET A 1 21.09 9.28 4.10
CA MET A 1 20.20 8.12 4.20
C MET A 1 20.47 7.19 3.02
N LYS A 2 20.66 5.89 3.24
CA LYS A 2 20.78 4.94 2.12
C LYS A 2 19.40 4.81 1.47
N SER A 3 19.24 5.16 0.21
CA SER A 3 18.00 4.95 -0.52
C SER A 3 17.69 3.45 -0.56
N CYS A 4 16.57 3.05 0.01
CA CYS A 4 16.14 1.66 -0.08
C CYS A 4 15.12 1.52 -1.22
N ASN A 5 15.13 0.36 -1.88
CA ASN A 5 14.21 0.04 -2.97
C ASN A 5 12.90 -0.61 -2.50
N HIS A 6 12.63 -0.60 -1.20
CA HIS A 6 11.41 -1.20 -0.67
C HIS A 6 10.21 -0.29 -0.94
N SER A 7 9.16 -0.84 -1.47
CA SER A 7 7.92 -0.12 -1.81
C SER A 7 6.76 -0.44 -0.86
N HIS A 8 6.96 -1.35 0.09
CA HIS A 8 5.93 -1.79 1.01
C HIS A 8 5.52 -0.65 1.96
N TRP A 9 4.22 -0.38 2.00
CA TRP A 9 3.64 0.71 2.78
C TRP A 9 2.72 0.21 3.88
N LEU A 10 1.66 -0.52 3.49
CA LEU A 10 0.67 -1.06 4.41
C LEU A 10 0.52 -2.57 4.22
N SER A 11 0.13 -3.28 5.26
CA SER A 11 -0.28 -4.68 5.13
C SER A 11 -1.26 -5.11 6.20
N LEU A 12 -2.02 -6.15 5.87
CA LEU A 12 -2.91 -6.86 6.75
C LEU A 12 -2.50 -8.32 6.83
N HIS A 13 -2.30 -8.82 8.02
CA HIS A 13 -1.96 -10.21 8.28
C HIS A 13 -2.93 -10.80 9.29
N SER A 14 -3.29 -12.07 9.08
CA SER A 14 -4.04 -12.83 10.07
C SER A 14 -3.19 -13.99 10.57
N HIS A 15 -3.04 -14.09 11.89
CA HIS A 15 -2.31 -15.17 12.55
C HIS A 15 -3.09 -15.61 13.78
N HIS A 16 -3.41 -16.91 13.87
CA HIS A 16 -4.21 -17.49 14.96
C HIS A 16 -5.54 -16.75 15.26
N GLY A 17 -6.19 -16.23 14.20
CA GLY A 17 -7.44 -15.48 14.34
C GLY A 17 -7.27 -13.99 14.67
N GLU A 18 -6.09 -13.57 15.04
CA GLU A 18 -5.78 -12.15 15.25
C GLU A 18 -5.43 -11.47 13.94
N ILE A 19 -5.91 -10.25 13.74
CA ILE A 19 -5.60 -9.43 12.55
C ILE A 19 -4.69 -8.31 12.98
N THR A 20 -3.53 -8.25 12.34
CA THR A 20 -2.55 -7.18 12.54
C THR A 20 -2.51 -6.30 11.30
N PHE A 21 -2.68 -5.00 11.52
CA PHE A 21 -2.42 -3.96 10.52
C PHE A 21 -1.00 -3.43 10.74
N THR A 22 -0.22 -3.40 9.68
CA THR A 22 1.16 -2.93 9.71
C THR A 22 1.33 -1.75 8.78
N GLN A 23 1.98 -0.71 9.26
CA GLN A 23 2.30 0.50 8.50
C GLN A 23 3.81 0.75 8.55
N SER A 24 4.43 1.09 7.42
CA SER A 24 5.79 1.60 7.34
C SER A 24 5.82 3.12 7.15
N ASP A 25 6.98 3.73 7.37
CA ASP A 25 7.25 5.15 7.11
C ASP A 25 7.40 5.49 5.62
N ARG A 26 7.07 4.54 4.72
CA ARG A 26 7.28 4.69 3.28
C ARG A 26 6.64 5.95 2.69
N ALA A 27 5.43 6.30 3.11
CA ALA A 27 4.74 7.50 2.63
C ALA A 27 5.51 8.77 3.02
N ALA A 28 5.92 8.87 4.28
CA ALA A 28 6.72 10.00 4.76
C ALA A 28 8.05 10.09 4.00
N THR A 29 8.74 8.97 3.80
CA THR A 29 10.00 8.91 3.05
C THR A 29 9.83 9.41 1.62
N LEU A 30 8.75 9.03 0.92
CA LEU A 30 8.48 9.50 -0.45
C LEU A 30 8.13 10.98 -0.49
N LEU A 31 7.30 11.46 0.42
CA LEU A 31 6.94 12.87 0.49
C LEU A 31 8.17 13.74 0.78
N HIS A 32 9.03 13.33 1.70
CA HIS A 32 10.28 14.03 1.98
C HIS A 32 11.28 14.03 0.80
N SER A 33 11.13 13.13 -0.16
CA SER A 33 11.94 13.11 -1.38
C SER A 33 11.51 14.12 -2.44
N LEU A 34 10.34 14.75 -2.27
CA LEU A 34 9.84 15.79 -3.16
C LEU A 34 10.64 17.09 -2.93
N LEU A 35 10.98 17.77 -4.04
CA LEU A 35 11.85 18.95 -3.99
C LEU A 35 11.15 20.17 -3.39
N TYR A 36 9.85 20.29 -3.58
CA TYR A 36 9.05 21.47 -3.22
C TYR A 36 7.75 21.06 -2.52
N LEU A 37 7.84 20.29 -1.45
CA LEU A 37 6.69 19.72 -0.76
C LEU A 37 5.63 20.77 -0.37
N GLU A 38 6.05 21.98 0.01
CA GLU A 38 5.14 23.08 0.40
C GLU A 38 4.29 23.63 -0.75
N SER A 39 4.80 23.55 -1.97
CA SER A 39 4.13 24.06 -3.18
C SER A 39 3.53 22.99 -4.06
N GLN A 40 3.96 21.76 -3.90
CA GLN A 40 3.44 20.60 -4.64
C GLN A 40 2.18 20.05 -3.97
N ARG A 41 1.23 19.61 -4.79
CA ARG A 41 0.00 18.95 -4.33
C ARG A 41 0.00 17.48 -4.79
N PRO A 42 0.53 16.57 -4.00
CA PRO A 42 0.54 15.16 -4.35
C PRO A 42 -0.86 14.62 -4.61
N CYS A 43 -1.00 13.80 -5.65
CA CYS A 43 -2.20 13.05 -5.97
C CYS A 43 -1.99 11.57 -5.62
N LEU A 44 -2.98 10.93 -5.01
CA LEU A 44 -2.94 9.51 -4.68
C LEU A 44 -3.83 8.73 -5.64
N PHE A 45 -3.21 7.82 -6.38
CA PHE A 45 -3.90 6.85 -7.24
C PHE A 45 -3.85 5.48 -6.54
N VAL A 46 -5.00 4.94 -6.20
CA VAL A 46 -5.12 3.62 -5.59
C VAL A 46 -5.56 2.62 -6.65
N LEU A 47 -4.75 1.59 -6.84
CA LEU A 47 -4.94 0.53 -7.82
C LEU A 47 -5.12 -0.79 -7.06
N VAL A 48 -6.31 -1.39 -7.14
CA VAL A 48 -6.63 -2.62 -6.41
C VAL A 48 -7.04 -3.71 -7.37
N GLY A 49 -6.56 -4.92 -7.17
CA GLY A 49 -6.97 -6.08 -7.96
C GLY A 49 -5.82 -7.01 -8.34
N ASN A 50 -6.04 -7.75 -9.44
CA ASN A 50 -5.22 -8.87 -9.86
C ASN A 50 -4.15 -8.52 -10.94
N ARG A 51 -3.88 -9.46 -11.84
CA ARG A 51 -2.84 -9.36 -12.88
C ARG A 51 -3.01 -8.18 -13.85
N SER A 52 -4.25 -7.78 -14.17
CA SER A 52 -4.52 -6.67 -15.10
C SER A 52 -3.98 -5.34 -14.56
N LYS A 53 -4.01 -5.16 -13.24
CA LYS A 53 -3.44 -4.04 -12.53
C LYS A 53 -1.94 -3.86 -12.80
N ALA A 54 -1.17 -4.96 -12.80
CA ALA A 54 0.28 -4.88 -13.00
C ALA A 54 0.66 -4.35 -14.40
N ARG A 55 -0.19 -4.59 -15.41
CA ARG A 55 -0.03 -4.01 -16.74
C ARG A 55 -0.34 -2.52 -16.73
N ALA A 56 -1.48 -2.13 -16.14
CA ALA A 56 -1.86 -0.73 -16.02
C ALA A 56 -0.80 0.10 -15.27
N LEU A 57 -0.28 -0.43 -14.16
CA LEU A 57 0.76 0.25 -13.40
C LEU A 57 2.04 0.47 -14.22
N ARG A 58 2.44 -0.50 -15.06
CA ARG A 58 3.61 -0.34 -15.95
C ARG A 58 3.39 0.72 -17.02
N GLU A 59 2.19 0.83 -17.55
CA GLU A 59 1.85 1.82 -18.57
C GLU A 59 1.72 3.24 -17.98
N LEU A 60 1.14 3.35 -16.77
CA LEU A 60 0.92 4.64 -16.11
C LEU A 60 2.20 5.23 -15.51
N ALA A 61 3.03 4.39 -14.91
CA ALA A 61 4.16 4.82 -14.11
C ALA A 61 5.51 4.66 -14.82
N SER A 62 5.51 4.57 -16.16
CA SER A 62 6.66 4.20 -16.98
C SER A 62 7.38 2.92 -16.52
N ALA A 63 8.04 2.21 -17.42
CA ALA A 63 8.60 0.85 -17.25
C ALA A 63 9.49 0.62 -15.99
N SER A 64 9.86 1.67 -15.26
CA SER A 64 10.76 1.60 -14.09
C SER A 64 10.10 1.01 -12.83
N ILE A 65 8.78 1.13 -12.66
CA ILE A 65 8.09 0.61 -11.45
C ILE A 65 7.77 -0.88 -11.61
N GLY A 66 7.43 -1.31 -12.83
CA GLY A 66 6.91 -2.67 -13.08
C GLY A 66 7.92 -3.81 -12.97
N ASN A 67 9.20 -3.57 -13.21
CA ASN A 67 10.19 -4.65 -13.32
C ASN A 67 10.84 -5.06 -11.99
N ARG A 68 10.83 -4.21 -10.96
CA ARG A 68 11.49 -4.50 -9.68
C ARG A 68 10.52 -5.00 -8.60
N SER A 69 9.23 -4.73 -8.73
CA SER A 69 8.21 -5.11 -7.75
C SER A 69 7.47 -6.41 -8.09
N ALA A 70 7.76 -7.04 -9.22
CA ALA A 70 7.17 -8.31 -9.62
C ALA A 70 7.70 -9.54 -8.83
N GLY A 71 8.59 -9.32 -7.86
CA GLY A 71 8.98 -10.34 -6.90
C GLY A 71 7.80 -10.61 -5.95
N LYS A 72 7.57 -11.87 -5.64
CA LYS A 72 6.61 -12.46 -4.69
C LYS A 72 5.92 -11.43 -3.78
N ARG A 73 4.84 -10.80 -4.27
CA ARG A 73 4.00 -9.94 -3.45
C ARG A 73 3.25 -10.79 -2.46
N GLY A 74 3.29 -10.42 -1.19
CA GLY A 74 2.41 -11.01 -0.20
C GLY A 74 0.97 -10.53 -0.42
N TYR A 75 0.01 -11.42 -0.32
CA TYR A 75 -1.40 -11.04 -0.34
C TYR A 75 -1.71 -10.17 0.87
N GLY A 76 -2.51 -9.11 0.68
CA GLY A 76 -2.84 -8.15 1.73
C GLY A 76 -1.81 -7.05 1.93
N GLU A 77 -0.85 -6.91 1.02
CA GLU A 77 0.14 -5.83 1.00
C GLU A 77 -0.29 -4.71 0.06
N ILE A 78 0.02 -3.48 0.46
CA ILE A 78 -0.12 -2.27 -0.35
C ILE A 78 1.26 -1.66 -0.50
N HIS A 79 1.70 -1.52 -1.73
CA HIS A 79 2.98 -0.93 -2.10
C HIS A 79 2.78 0.51 -2.56
N LEU A 80 3.62 1.44 -2.11
CA LEU A 80 3.56 2.84 -2.50
C LEU A 80 4.76 3.21 -3.37
N HIS A 81 4.44 3.75 -4.53
CA HIS A 81 5.41 4.18 -5.54
C HIS A 81 5.21 5.66 -5.84
N LEU A 82 6.29 6.37 -6.09
CA LEU A 82 6.28 7.73 -6.61
C LEU A 82 6.54 7.67 -8.11
N ASP A 83 5.78 8.44 -8.89
CA ASP A 83 6.05 8.64 -10.31
C ASP A 83 7.48 9.19 -10.48
N PRO A 84 8.31 8.62 -11.35
CA PRO A 84 9.67 9.12 -11.61
C PRO A 84 9.73 10.57 -12.08
N SER A 85 8.68 11.09 -12.70
CA SER A 85 8.59 12.51 -13.10
C SER A 85 8.17 13.45 -11.97
N ALA A 86 7.74 12.89 -10.83
CA ALA A 86 7.17 13.62 -9.70
C ALA A 86 8.04 14.78 -9.16
N PRO A 87 9.38 14.67 -9.08
CA PRO A 87 10.21 15.76 -8.53
C PRO A 87 10.04 17.09 -9.29
N PHE A 88 9.66 17.02 -10.57
CA PHE A 88 9.51 18.18 -11.46
C PHE A 88 8.06 18.58 -11.70
N SER A 89 7.10 17.87 -11.10
CA SER A 89 5.67 18.11 -11.27
C SER A 89 5.12 18.96 -10.14
N GLY A 90 4.27 19.94 -10.46
CA GLY A 90 3.47 20.65 -9.45
C GLY A 90 2.45 19.73 -8.77
N ARG A 91 2.10 18.60 -9.40
CA ARG A 91 1.18 17.57 -8.89
C ARG A 91 1.83 16.18 -9.00
N PRO A 92 2.76 15.84 -8.11
CA PRO A 92 3.39 14.53 -8.11
C PRO A 92 2.35 13.43 -7.86
N ILE A 93 2.48 12.31 -8.59
CA ILE A 93 1.56 11.18 -8.46
C ILE A 93 2.19 10.09 -7.62
N LEU A 94 1.46 9.65 -6.61
CA LEU A 94 1.74 8.48 -5.79
C LEU A 94 0.82 7.34 -6.24
N PHE A 95 1.38 6.16 -6.51
CA PHE A 95 0.61 4.96 -6.86
C PHE A 95 0.61 4.00 -5.67
N ALA A 96 -0.55 3.78 -5.07
CA ALA A 96 -0.78 2.74 -4.09
C ALA A 96 -1.25 1.47 -4.82
N ASP A 97 -0.37 0.50 -4.92
CA ASP A 97 -0.60 -0.78 -5.60
C ASP A 97 -0.94 -1.85 -4.57
N GLY A 98 -2.22 -2.19 -4.44
CA GLY A 98 -2.73 -3.10 -3.44
C GLY A 98 -3.38 -4.36 -4.00
N ASP A 99 -3.17 -5.49 -3.32
CA ASP A 99 -3.86 -6.74 -3.59
C ASP A 99 -4.91 -7.01 -2.50
N PHE A 100 -6.00 -7.68 -2.88
CA PHE A 100 -6.94 -8.19 -1.88
C PHE A 100 -6.29 -9.28 -1.05
N PRO A 101 -6.52 -9.31 0.26
CA PRO A 101 -6.07 -10.41 1.08
C PRO A 101 -6.82 -11.67 0.64
N ILE A 102 -6.12 -12.57 -0.02
CA ILE A 102 -6.61 -13.92 -0.28
C ILE A 102 -6.20 -14.77 0.91
N GLN A 103 -7.20 -15.28 1.56
CA GLN A 103 -7.21 -16.20 2.68
C GLN A 103 -5.91 -16.91 3.07
N LYS A 104 -5.72 -17.05 4.39
CA LYS A 104 -4.92 -18.00 5.12
C LYS A 104 -3.45 -17.68 5.31
N ASN A 105 -3.11 -17.43 6.59
CA ASN A 105 -1.76 -17.58 7.16
C ASN A 105 -0.61 -17.05 6.28
N SER A 106 -0.77 -15.84 5.77
CA SER A 106 0.37 -15.16 5.18
C SER A 106 1.36 -14.83 6.29
N LYS A 107 2.57 -15.35 6.17
CA LYS A 107 3.65 -14.90 7.05
C LYS A 107 3.76 -13.38 6.92
N PRO A 108 3.93 -12.66 8.04
CA PRO A 108 4.15 -11.22 7.97
C PRO A 108 5.32 -10.96 7.03
N SER A 109 5.16 -10.00 6.13
CA SER A 109 6.26 -9.61 5.26
C SER A 109 7.37 -9.03 6.13
N THR A 110 8.59 -9.44 5.84
CA THR A 110 9.75 -8.86 6.50
C THR A 110 10.00 -7.48 5.91
N PHE A 111 9.57 -6.45 6.61
CA PHE A 111 10.02 -5.10 6.32
C PHE A 111 11.55 -5.06 6.47
N GLY A 112 12.22 -4.51 5.48
CA GLY A 112 13.67 -4.31 5.59
C GLY A 112 13.98 -3.42 6.80
N LYS A 113 15.13 -3.63 7.45
CA LYS A 113 15.60 -2.83 8.60
C LYS A 113 15.76 -1.33 8.32
N CYS A 114 15.44 -0.87 7.10
CA CYS A 114 15.57 0.51 6.65
C CYS A 114 14.28 1.34 6.82
N HIS A 115 13.19 0.75 7.28
CA HIS A 115 11.91 1.41 7.52
C HIS A 115 11.51 1.29 8.99
N GLU A 116 10.99 2.38 9.53
CA GLU A 116 10.23 2.31 10.77
C GLU A 116 8.88 1.65 10.49
N VAL A 117 8.51 0.72 11.36
CA VAL A 117 7.31 -0.10 11.20
C VAL A 117 6.48 -0.03 12.46
N THR A 118 5.21 0.31 12.29
CA THR A 118 4.21 0.30 13.37
C THR A 118 3.24 -0.85 13.12
N ASN A 119 3.06 -1.70 14.14
CA ASN A 119 2.10 -2.79 14.14
C ASN A 119 0.92 -2.45 15.07
N ILE A 120 -0.29 -2.57 14.55
CA ILE A 120 -1.52 -2.32 15.28
C ILE A 120 -2.34 -3.61 15.26
N LEU A 121 -2.56 -4.18 16.45
CA LEU A 121 -3.48 -5.30 16.60
C LEU A 121 -4.91 -4.76 16.49
N LEU A 122 -5.67 -5.27 15.53
CA LEU A 122 -7.05 -4.85 15.35
C LEU A 122 -7.93 -5.52 16.41
N PRO A 123 -8.86 -4.77 17.02
CA PRO A 123 -9.71 -5.32 18.07
C PRO A 123 -10.55 -6.48 17.55
N GLN A 124 -10.53 -7.58 18.25
CA GLN A 124 -11.44 -8.69 18.00
C GLN A 124 -12.85 -8.30 18.44
N PRO A 125 -13.88 -8.64 17.66
CA PRO A 125 -15.25 -8.42 18.10
C PRO A 125 -15.49 -9.23 19.38
N ARG A 126 -16.20 -8.63 20.35
CA ARG A 126 -16.71 -9.36 21.48
C ARG A 126 -17.68 -10.44 21.00
N GLU A 127 -17.80 -11.52 21.73
CA GLU A 127 -18.54 -12.77 21.36
C GLU A 127 -19.94 -12.60 20.76
N SER A 128 -20.55 -11.42 20.88
CA SER A 128 -21.89 -11.10 20.35
C SER A 128 -21.92 -10.47 18.95
N LEU A 129 -20.77 -10.19 18.33
CA LEU A 129 -20.69 -9.59 17.00
C LEU A 129 -20.15 -10.60 15.99
N PRO A 130 -20.55 -10.52 14.69
CA PRO A 130 -19.98 -11.38 13.67
C PRO A 130 -18.46 -11.21 13.64
N SER A 131 -17.75 -12.34 13.51
CA SER A 131 -16.28 -12.36 13.51
C SER A 131 -15.74 -11.35 12.49
N TYR A 132 -14.85 -10.46 12.96
CA TYR A 132 -14.20 -9.48 12.10
C TYR A 132 -13.24 -10.22 11.16
N THR A 133 -13.59 -10.31 9.91
CA THR A 133 -12.82 -11.07 8.93
C THR A 133 -11.68 -10.24 8.36
N LEU A 134 -10.64 -10.91 7.84
CA LEU A 134 -9.55 -10.25 7.13
C LEU A 134 -10.07 -9.43 5.93
N GLN A 135 -11.14 -9.91 5.27
CA GLN A 135 -11.80 -9.17 4.20
C GLN A 135 -12.43 -7.87 4.71
N ALA A 136 -13.17 -7.91 5.82
CA ALA A 136 -13.76 -6.72 6.41
C ALA A 136 -12.69 -5.71 6.86
N ALA A 137 -11.56 -6.20 7.35
CA ALA A 137 -10.40 -5.35 7.67
C ALA A 137 -9.84 -4.68 6.40
N ALA A 138 -9.69 -5.43 5.31
CA ALA A 138 -9.22 -4.90 4.03
C ALA A 138 -10.18 -3.85 3.46
N ASP A 139 -11.48 -4.13 3.49
CA ASP A 139 -12.51 -3.18 3.05
C ASP A 139 -12.42 -1.87 3.84
N ASN A 140 -12.19 -1.94 5.15
CA ASN A 140 -11.98 -0.74 5.97
C ASN A 140 -10.70 0.02 5.59
N VAL A 141 -9.60 -0.67 5.31
CA VAL A 141 -8.36 -0.02 4.86
C VAL A 141 -8.60 0.69 3.52
N TYR A 142 -9.21 0.04 2.55
CA TYR A 142 -9.43 0.65 1.24
C TYR A 142 -10.50 1.74 1.27
N LEU A 143 -11.66 1.50 1.89
CA LEU A 143 -12.81 2.38 1.75
C LEU A 143 -12.85 3.47 2.83
N ARG A 144 -12.29 3.24 4.01
CA ARG A 144 -12.34 4.20 5.11
C ARG A 144 -11.00 4.88 5.39
N LEU A 145 -9.88 4.19 5.15
CA LEU A 145 -8.57 4.78 5.35
C LEU A 145 -8.03 5.43 4.07
N LEU A 146 -8.04 4.73 2.93
CA LEU A 146 -7.41 5.22 1.71
C LEU A 146 -8.34 6.07 0.84
N PHE A 147 -9.57 5.62 0.62
CA PHE A 147 -10.51 6.28 -0.29
C PHE A 147 -10.73 7.79 -0.01
N PRO A 148 -10.83 8.25 1.25
CA PRO A 148 -11.01 9.67 1.53
C PRO A 148 -9.85 10.58 1.08
N PHE A 149 -8.66 10.00 0.86
CA PHE A 149 -7.46 10.73 0.43
C PHE A 149 -7.07 10.43 -1.01
N THR A 150 -7.92 9.69 -1.74
CA THR A 150 -7.62 9.19 -3.08
C THR A 150 -8.21 10.11 -4.14
N ASP A 151 -7.38 10.56 -5.09
CA ASP A 151 -7.83 11.30 -6.26
C ASP A 151 -8.41 10.36 -7.32
N VAL A 152 -7.83 9.18 -7.49
CA VAL A 152 -8.29 8.16 -8.45
C VAL A 152 -8.25 6.78 -7.80
N PHE A 153 -9.39 6.10 -7.78
CA PHE A 153 -9.53 4.74 -7.29
C PHE A 153 -9.88 3.79 -8.43
N CYS A 154 -8.96 2.88 -8.77
CA CYS A 154 -9.10 1.92 -9.86
C CYS A 154 -9.22 0.50 -9.33
N PHE A 155 -10.25 -0.19 -9.79
CA PHE A 155 -10.54 -1.56 -9.46
C PHE A 155 -10.32 -2.45 -10.68
N PHE A 156 -9.49 -3.47 -10.53
CA PHE A 156 -9.17 -4.43 -11.59
C PHE A 156 -9.74 -5.80 -11.24
N ALA A 157 -10.77 -6.21 -11.94
CA ALA A 157 -11.38 -7.52 -11.78
C ALA A 157 -10.52 -8.64 -12.42
#